data_f58a2e7205868f38aac7a5b6b069acc9
#
_entry.id   f58a2e7205868f38aac7a5b6b069acc9
#
_cell.length_a   1.000
_cell.length_b   1.000
_cell.length_c   1.000
_cell.angle_alpha   90.00
_cell.angle_beta   90.00
_cell.angle_gamma   90.00
#
_symmetry.space_group_name_H-M   'P 1'
#
loop_
_entity.id
_entity.type
_entity.pdbx_description
1 polymer ?
#
loop_
_entity_poly.entity_id
_entity_poly.type
_entity_poly.pdbx_seq_one_letter_code
_entity_poly.pdbx_strand_id
1 'polypeptide(L)'
;MPSLFRLFAALPLWLLHPLGALMGWVAFAASATYRRRFLANARQAGYGLGAVVPAVGHAGRMVAELPRMWMGRQPSCEMHNEECVRRAYAAGRGIIFLTPHLGCFELSVQQAARQWSAEHGEITILYRPARQPWLARVMETARNRPGVQAVPTTLAGVRQMIKALRKGAAVGLLPDQVPPEGQGVWSPFFGRDAYTMTLAARLALQTGAAVIVARCERLSWGRGYALYLEELPVPLSENLEAAVQQINEAMEHTIRQCPQQYLWGYARYKQPRREAPANEVHA
;
A
#
# COMPACT_ATOMS: atom_id res chain seq x y z
N MET A 1 13.96 -19.33 -11.77
CA MET A 1 13.30 -18.22 -11.06
C MET A 1 12.06 -18.67 -10.26
N PRO A 2 11.04 -19.43 -10.78
CA PRO A 2 9.89 -19.85 -9.97
C PRO A 2 10.24 -20.73 -8.77
N SER A 3 11.27 -21.60 -8.89
CA SER A 3 11.73 -22.49 -7.82
C SER A 3 12.32 -21.73 -6.63
N LEU A 4 13.14 -20.72 -6.90
CA LEU A 4 13.71 -19.86 -5.86
C LEU A 4 12.61 -19.08 -5.12
N PHE A 5 11.62 -18.58 -5.86
CA PHE A 5 10.50 -17.85 -5.29
C PHE A 5 9.64 -18.75 -4.37
N ARG A 6 9.43 -20.02 -4.76
CA ARG A 6 8.76 -21.03 -3.92
C ARG A 6 9.56 -21.36 -2.66
N LEU A 7 10.89 -21.47 -2.79
CA LEU A 7 11.76 -21.68 -1.64
C LEU A 7 11.60 -20.55 -0.61
N PHE A 8 11.69 -19.29 -1.06
CA PHE A 8 11.47 -18.14 -0.17
C PHE A 8 10.04 -18.11 0.43
N ALA A 9 9.04 -18.56 -0.31
CA ALA A 9 7.67 -18.66 0.21
C ALA A 9 7.52 -19.67 1.36
N ALA A 10 8.35 -20.69 1.41
CA ALA A 10 8.36 -21.72 2.45
C ALA A 10 9.14 -21.31 3.71
N LEU A 11 10.11 -20.37 3.59
CA LEU A 11 10.97 -19.98 4.69
C LEU A 11 10.17 -19.30 5.83
N PRO A 12 10.52 -19.58 7.10
CA PRO A 12 9.90 -18.91 8.24
C PRO A 12 10.34 -17.44 8.32
N LEU A 13 9.49 -16.59 8.90
CA LEU A 13 9.75 -15.14 8.98
C LEU A 13 11.02 -14.80 9.76
N TRP A 14 11.33 -15.56 10.81
CA TRP A 14 12.55 -15.34 11.61
C TRP A 14 13.83 -15.48 10.79
N LEU A 15 13.80 -16.21 9.68
CA LEU A 15 14.91 -16.34 8.72
C LEU A 15 14.80 -15.32 7.58
N LEU A 16 13.59 -15.09 7.05
CA LEU A 16 13.36 -14.13 5.97
C LEU A 16 13.68 -12.69 6.38
N HIS A 17 13.33 -12.31 7.61
CA HIS A 17 13.53 -10.93 8.07
C HIS A 17 15.01 -10.52 8.21
N PRO A 18 15.91 -11.32 8.79
CA PRO A 18 17.36 -11.01 8.78
C PRO A 18 17.94 -10.95 7.35
N LEU A 19 17.57 -11.92 6.50
CA LEU A 19 18.03 -11.91 5.09
C LEU A 19 17.54 -10.67 4.35
N GLY A 20 16.26 -10.31 4.51
CA GLY A 20 15.70 -9.10 3.95
C GLY A 20 16.38 -7.84 4.49
N ALA A 21 16.65 -7.77 5.79
CA ALA A 21 17.36 -6.65 6.38
C ALA A 21 18.75 -6.48 5.79
N LEU A 22 19.50 -7.57 5.63
CA LEU A 22 20.82 -7.55 4.97
C LEU A 22 20.70 -7.02 3.54
N MET A 23 19.73 -7.49 2.76
CA MET A 23 19.48 -6.97 1.40
C MET A 23 19.19 -5.46 1.40
N GLY A 24 18.39 -4.96 2.34
CA GLY A 24 18.10 -3.54 2.51
C GLY A 24 19.38 -2.72 2.77
N TRP A 25 20.24 -3.20 3.66
CA TRP A 25 21.52 -2.56 3.98
C TRP A 25 22.49 -2.58 2.80
N VAL A 26 22.58 -3.69 2.07
CA VAL A 26 23.40 -3.79 0.84
C VAL A 26 22.91 -2.79 -0.20
N ALA A 27 21.59 -2.70 -0.43
CA ALA A 27 21.02 -1.73 -1.35
C ALA A 27 21.29 -0.28 -0.93
N PHE A 28 21.19 0.03 0.37
CA PHE A 28 21.48 1.34 0.93
C PHE A 28 22.96 1.72 0.76
N ALA A 29 23.87 0.80 1.00
CA ALA A 29 25.30 1.02 0.81
C ALA A 29 25.67 1.18 -0.66
N ALA A 30 25.16 0.31 -1.55
CA ALA A 30 25.50 0.28 -2.95
C ALA A 30 24.88 1.41 -3.78
N SER A 31 23.69 1.93 -3.41
CA SER A 31 22.99 2.94 -4.20
C SER A 31 23.00 4.33 -3.56
N ALA A 32 23.90 5.19 -4.03
CA ALA A 32 23.96 6.58 -3.59
C ALA A 32 22.63 7.34 -3.86
N THR A 33 21.93 7.02 -4.95
CA THR A 33 20.65 7.63 -5.29
C THR A 33 19.55 7.22 -4.30
N TYR A 34 19.46 5.92 -3.96
CA TYR A 34 18.52 5.42 -2.95
C TYR A 34 18.79 6.05 -1.58
N ARG A 35 20.06 6.06 -1.16
CA ARG A 35 20.48 6.66 0.11
C ARG A 35 20.14 8.14 0.20
N ARG A 36 20.45 8.93 -0.84
CA ARG A 36 20.11 10.37 -0.87
C ARG A 36 18.61 10.61 -0.76
N ARG A 37 17.79 9.84 -1.48
CA ARG A 37 16.31 9.95 -1.41
C ARG A 37 15.80 9.60 -0.03
N PHE A 38 16.25 8.49 0.52
CA PHE A 38 15.88 8.04 1.87
C PHE A 38 16.14 9.13 2.90
N LEU A 39 17.36 9.69 2.91
CA LEU A 39 17.77 10.73 3.85
C LEU A 39 16.98 12.03 3.65
N ALA A 40 16.77 12.44 2.40
CA ALA A 40 16.03 13.66 2.08
C ALA A 40 14.56 13.56 2.51
N ASN A 41 13.90 12.44 2.23
CA ASN A 41 12.50 12.24 2.62
C ASN A 41 12.32 12.14 4.13
N ALA A 42 13.21 11.44 4.84
CA ALA A 42 13.17 11.35 6.29
C ALA A 42 13.36 12.72 6.94
N ARG A 43 14.35 13.51 6.47
CA ARG A 43 14.57 14.88 6.95
C ARG A 43 13.38 15.79 6.67
N GLN A 44 12.76 15.68 5.48
CA GLN A 44 11.55 16.43 5.13
C GLN A 44 10.42 16.16 6.12
N ALA A 45 10.30 14.92 6.60
CA ALA A 45 9.32 14.55 7.61
C ALA A 45 9.71 14.90 9.06
N GLY A 46 10.86 15.54 9.24
CA GLY A 46 11.38 15.97 10.56
C GLY A 46 12.14 14.89 11.32
N TYR A 47 12.53 13.79 10.67
CA TYR A 47 13.27 12.71 11.34
C TYR A 47 14.78 12.83 11.18
N GLY A 48 15.49 12.72 12.30
CA GLY A 48 16.91 12.42 12.31
C GLY A 48 17.19 10.96 11.95
N LEU A 49 18.45 10.66 11.58
CA LEU A 49 18.87 9.31 11.17
C LEU A 49 18.51 8.24 12.19
N GLY A 50 18.74 8.47 13.48
CA GLY A 50 18.52 7.48 14.53
C GLY A 50 17.10 6.92 14.57
N ALA A 51 16.10 7.77 14.29
CA ALA A 51 14.70 7.38 14.31
C ALA A 51 14.29 6.47 13.13
N VAL A 52 14.96 6.60 11.98
CA VAL A 52 14.55 5.91 10.73
C VAL A 52 15.57 4.90 10.20
N VAL A 53 16.74 4.80 10.80
CA VAL A 53 17.78 3.81 10.42
C VAL A 53 17.21 2.39 10.29
N PRO A 54 16.34 1.89 11.19
CA PRO A 54 15.75 0.57 11.02
C PRO A 54 14.94 0.41 9.73
N ALA A 55 14.41 1.50 9.15
CA ALA A 55 13.63 1.45 7.90
C ALA A 55 14.47 0.98 6.70
N VAL A 56 15.79 1.12 6.75
CA VAL A 56 16.71 0.54 5.75
C VAL A 56 16.54 -0.97 5.69
N GLY A 57 16.61 -1.64 6.84
CA GLY A 57 16.39 -3.08 6.93
C GLY A 57 14.95 -3.47 6.62
N HIS A 58 13.98 -2.66 7.05
CA HIS A 58 12.56 -2.92 6.79
C HIS A 58 12.19 -2.82 5.31
N ALA A 59 12.84 -1.95 4.54
CA ALA A 59 12.67 -1.90 3.08
C ALA A 59 13.09 -3.20 2.39
N GLY A 60 14.19 -3.80 2.84
CA GLY A 60 14.63 -5.11 2.33
C GLY A 60 13.73 -6.26 2.80
N ARG A 61 13.24 -6.24 4.05
CA ARG A 61 12.25 -7.21 4.56
C ARG A 61 10.97 -7.19 3.75
N MET A 62 10.48 -5.99 3.37
CA MET A 62 9.30 -5.83 2.50
C MET A 62 9.45 -6.61 1.19
N VAL A 63 10.62 -6.60 0.57
CA VAL A 63 10.89 -7.36 -0.66
C VAL A 63 11.03 -8.85 -0.37
N ALA A 64 11.77 -9.23 0.67
CA ALA A 64 12.05 -10.62 1.00
C ALA A 64 10.80 -11.41 1.39
N GLU A 65 9.80 -10.76 2.00
CA GLU A 65 8.56 -11.42 2.42
C GLU A 65 7.51 -11.58 1.32
N LEU A 66 7.63 -10.85 0.17
CA LEU A 66 6.65 -10.93 -0.93
C LEU A 66 6.36 -12.38 -1.39
N PRO A 67 7.36 -13.25 -1.61
CA PRO A 67 7.10 -14.64 -2.00
C PRO A 67 6.21 -15.37 -0.99
N ARG A 68 6.46 -15.15 0.31
CA ARG A 68 5.67 -15.76 1.38
C ARG A 68 4.26 -15.20 1.44
N MET A 69 4.09 -13.89 1.30
CA MET A 69 2.77 -13.25 1.28
C MET A 69 1.95 -13.72 0.08
N TRP A 70 2.58 -13.93 -1.07
CA TRP A 70 1.89 -14.27 -2.30
C TRP A 70 1.63 -15.79 -2.47
N MET A 71 2.51 -16.65 -1.97
CA MET A 71 2.47 -18.09 -2.27
C MET A 71 2.57 -18.99 -1.02
N GLY A 72 3.05 -18.44 0.08
CA GLY A 72 3.27 -19.18 1.32
C GLY A 72 2.03 -19.27 2.21
N ARG A 73 2.22 -19.96 3.36
CA ARG A 73 1.24 -19.94 4.45
C ARG A 73 1.18 -18.54 5.04
N GLN A 74 -0.03 -18.02 5.18
CA GLN A 74 -0.26 -16.71 5.77
C GLN A 74 0.23 -16.69 7.23
N PRO A 75 1.05 -15.69 7.61
CA PRO A 75 1.54 -15.56 8.98
C PRO A 75 0.43 -15.11 9.94
N SER A 76 0.72 -15.20 11.25
CA SER A 76 -0.14 -14.61 12.28
C SER A 76 -0.20 -13.10 12.12
N CYS A 77 -1.39 -12.53 12.29
CA CYS A 77 -1.64 -11.11 12.26
C CYS A 77 -2.68 -10.77 13.33
N GLU A 78 -2.28 -9.98 14.31
CA GLU A 78 -3.19 -9.42 15.31
C GLU A 78 -3.91 -8.23 14.69
N MET A 79 -5.24 -8.14 14.88
CA MET A 79 -6.03 -7.02 14.37
C MET A 79 -6.46 -6.13 15.53
N HIS A 80 -6.36 -4.82 15.30
CA HIS A 80 -6.71 -3.79 16.28
C HIS A 80 -7.76 -2.86 15.70
N ASN A 81 -8.77 -2.51 16.51
CA ASN A 81 -9.86 -1.59 16.19
C ASN A 81 -10.76 -2.05 15.02
N GLU A 82 -11.03 -3.36 14.92
CA GLU A 82 -11.92 -3.94 13.91
C GLU A 82 -13.34 -3.36 13.94
N GLU A 83 -13.74 -2.80 15.08
CA GLU A 83 -15.08 -2.25 15.28
C GLU A 83 -15.38 -1.09 14.32
N CYS A 84 -14.37 -0.29 13.94
CA CYS A 84 -14.54 0.75 12.93
C CYS A 84 -14.95 0.17 11.56
N VAL A 85 -14.39 -0.98 11.20
CA VAL A 85 -14.75 -1.67 9.94
C VAL A 85 -16.15 -2.25 10.01
N ARG A 86 -16.54 -2.86 11.14
CA ARG A 86 -17.90 -3.38 11.33
C ARG A 86 -18.94 -2.28 11.21
N ARG A 87 -18.71 -1.12 11.83
CA ARG A 87 -19.59 0.06 11.70
C ARG A 87 -19.69 0.53 10.26
N ALA A 88 -18.55 0.59 9.55
CA ALA A 88 -18.52 1.02 8.15
C ALA A 88 -19.31 0.06 7.23
N TYR A 89 -19.18 -1.25 7.41
CA TYR A 89 -19.98 -2.22 6.68
C TYR A 89 -21.46 -2.15 7.03
N ALA A 90 -21.81 -1.99 8.30
CA ALA A 90 -23.20 -1.83 8.74
C ALA A 90 -23.87 -0.59 8.12
N ALA A 91 -23.11 0.46 7.81
CA ALA A 91 -23.60 1.64 7.09
C ALA A 91 -23.92 1.37 5.60
N GLY A 92 -23.47 0.23 5.03
CA GLY A 92 -23.85 -0.25 3.70
C GLY A 92 -23.31 0.54 2.50
N ARG A 93 -22.39 1.51 2.73
CA ARG A 93 -21.88 2.42 1.69
C ARG A 93 -20.57 1.97 1.05
N GLY A 94 -20.05 0.79 1.43
CA GLY A 94 -18.74 0.30 1.02
C GLY A 94 -17.59 0.93 1.79
N ILE A 95 -16.39 0.36 1.64
CA ILE A 95 -15.19 0.79 2.36
C ILE A 95 -14.03 1.01 1.39
N ILE A 96 -13.30 2.11 1.58
CA ILE A 96 -12.01 2.37 0.94
C ILE A 96 -10.93 2.20 2.00
N PHE A 97 -10.18 1.10 1.92
CA PHE A 97 -8.99 0.92 2.73
C PHE A 97 -7.82 1.66 2.10
N LEU A 98 -7.20 2.56 2.87
CA LEU A 98 -5.99 3.27 2.48
C LEU A 98 -4.82 2.82 3.34
N THR A 99 -3.68 2.55 2.72
CA THR A 99 -2.45 2.22 3.44
C THR A 99 -1.25 2.84 2.75
N PRO A 100 -0.28 3.44 3.46
CA PRO A 100 0.99 3.81 2.88
C PRO A 100 1.85 2.57 2.61
N HIS A 101 2.92 2.70 1.82
CA HIS A 101 3.95 1.65 1.67
C HIS A 101 4.76 1.51 2.97
N LEU A 102 4.10 1.05 4.01
CA LEU A 102 4.60 0.88 5.37
C LEU A 102 4.38 -0.55 5.83
N GLY A 103 5.36 -1.10 6.54
CA GLY A 103 5.24 -2.43 7.08
C GLY A 103 4.97 -3.48 6.00
N CYS A 104 4.09 -4.43 6.29
CA CYS A 104 3.65 -5.45 5.35
C CYS A 104 2.27 -5.08 4.76
N PHE A 105 2.20 -4.01 3.98
CA PHE A 105 0.95 -3.55 3.36
C PHE A 105 0.26 -4.62 2.50
N GLU A 106 1.01 -5.54 1.90
CA GLU A 106 0.46 -6.68 1.14
C GLU A 106 -0.37 -7.63 2.04
N LEU A 107 -0.01 -7.76 3.31
CA LEU A 107 -0.78 -8.57 4.26
C LEU A 107 -2.08 -7.88 4.68
N SER A 108 -2.13 -6.55 4.70
CA SER A 108 -3.32 -5.79 5.12
C SER A 108 -4.56 -6.20 4.34
N VAL A 109 -4.46 -6.23 3.01
CA VAL A 109 -5.59 -6.60 2.15
C VAL A 109 -5.97 -8.07 2.29
N GLN A 110 -4.99 -8.96 2.44
CA GLN A 110 -5.24 -10.39 2.60
C GLN A 110 -5.90 -10.69 3.94
N GLN A 111 -5.49 -10.01 5.00
CA GLN A 111 -6.09 -10.16 6.32
C GLN A 111 -7.51 -9.59 6.36
N ALA A 112 -7.72 -8.42 5.77
CA ALA A 112 -9.05 -7.83 5.62
C ALA A 112 -9.99 -8.74 4.80
N ALA A 113 -9.51 -9.29 3.67
CA ALA A 113 -10.28 -10.22 2.85
C ALA A 113 -10.66 -11.49 3.63
N ARG A 114 -9.72 -12.08 4.35
CA ARG A 114 -9.96 -13.26 5.18
C ARG A 114 -11.04 -13.02 6.23
N GLN A 115 -11.07 -11.82 6.82
CA GLN A 115 -11.97 -11.49 7.92
C GLN A 115 -13.38 -11.16 7.42
N TRP A 116 -13.50 -10.43 6.28
CA TRP A 116 -14.78 -9.82 5.92
C TRP A 116 -15.32 -10.22 4.54
N SER A 117 -14.52 -10.86 3.64
CA SER A 117 -15.00 -11.10 2.28
C SER A 117 -16.14 -12.11 2.16
N ALA A 118 -16.25 -13.04 3.09
CA ALA A 118 -17.33 -14.04 3.10
C ALA A 118 -18.72 -13.39 3.26
N GLU A 119 -18.82 -12.31 4.04
CA GLU A 119 -20.08 -11.62 4.33
C GLU A 119 -20.30 -10.40 3.42
N HIS A 120 -19.22 -9.72 3.01
CA HIS A 120 -19.31 -8.41 2.35
C HIS A 120 -18.78 -8.39 0.91
N GLY A 121 -18.35 -9.55 0.38
CA GLY A 121 -17.80 -9.67 -0.96
C GLY A 121 -16.30 -9.40 -1.03
N GLU A 122 -15.72 -9.65 -2.21
CA GLU A 122 -14.28 -9.53 -2.42
C GLU A 122 -13.78 -8.10 -2.31
N ILE A 123 -12.57 -7.95 -1.76
CA ILE A 123 -11.88 -6.65 -1.74
C ILE A 123 -11.21 -6.41 -3.09
N THR A 124 -11.60 -5.36 -3.78
CA THR A 124 -11.02 -5.01 -5.08
C THR A 124 -9.78 -4.14 -4.91
N ILE A 125 -8.66 -4.55 -5.50
CA ILE A 125 -7.41 -3.78 -5.49
C ILE A 125 -6.94 -3.47 -6.91
N LEU A 126 -6.31 -2.30 -7.09
CA LEU A 126 -5.63 -1.98 -8.35
C LEU A 126 -4.22 -2.56 -8.35
N TYR A 127 -3.83 -3.13 -9.47
CA TYR A 127 -2.45 -3.53 -9.67
C TYR A 127 -1.90 -3.05 -11.02
N ARG A 128 -0.60 -2.76 -11.03
CA ARG A 128 0.12 -2.53 -12.27
C ARG A 128 0.83 -3.83 -12.65
N PRO A 129 0.53 -4.43 -13.81
CA PRO A 129 1.22 -5.62 -14.27
C PRO A 129 2.74 -5.42 -14.30
N ALA A 130 3.50 -6.42 -13.87
CA ALA A 130 4.95 -6.37 -13.96
C ALA A 130 5.38 -6.39 -15.44
N ARG A 131 6.44 -5.65 -15.76
CA ARG A 131 6.99 -5.63 -17.13
C ARG A 131 7.60 -6.99 -17.56
N GLN A 132 8.04 -7.80 -16.59
CA GLN A 132 8.61 -9.11 -16.85
C GLN A 132 7.50 -10.17 -16.90
N PRO A 133 7.34 -10.94 -18.00
CA PRO A 133 6.21 -11.87 -18.18
C PRO A 133 6.11 -12.95 -17.08
N TRP A 134 7.24 -13.48 -16.61
CA TRP A 134 7.24 -14.45 -15.52
C TRP A 134 6.75 -13.88 -14.19
N LEU A 135 7.14 -12.63 -13.88
CA LEU A 135 6.72 -11.94 -12.67
C LEU A 135 5.25 -11.52 -12.77
N ALA A 136 4.79 -11.10 -13.95
CA ALA A 136 3.39 -10.79 -14.20
C ALA A 136 2.49 -12.00 -13.90
N ARG A 137 2.84 -13.21 -14.38
CA ARG A 137 2.11 -14.45 -14.08
C ARG A 137 2.12 -14.79 -12.57
N VAL A 138 3.25 -14.64 -11.90
CA VAL A 138 3.33 -14.85 -10.45
C VAL A 138 2.44 -13.86 -9.71
N MET A 139 2.49 -12.59 -10.08
CA MET A 139 1.66 -11.54 -9.46
C MET A 139 0.17 -11.73 -9.72
N GLU A 140 -0.23 -12.16 -10.92
CA GLU A 140 -1.61 -12.46 -11.27
C GLU A 140 -2.16 -13.61 -10.40
N THR A 141 -1.43 -14.72 -10.30
CA THR A 141 -1.80 -15.84 -9.44
C THR A 141 -1.80 -15.47 -7.95
N ALA A 142 -0.83 -14.66 -7.52
CA ALA A 142 -0.65 -14.29 -6.13
C ALA A 142 -1.70 -13.30 -5.61
N ARG A 143 -2.22 -12.45 -6.49
CA ARG A 143 -3.19 -11.40 -6.13
C ARG A 143 -4.63 -11.85 -6.23
N ASN A 144 -4.92 -12.91 -6.97
CA ASN A 144 -6.23 -13.56 -6.99
C ASN A 144 -6.32 -14.59 -5.86
N ARG A 145 -6.09 -14.15 -4.62
CA ARG A 145 -6.34 -14.96 -3.43
C ARG A 145 -7.83 -14.94 -3.06
N PRO A 146 -8.32 -15.98 -2.37
CA PRO A 146 -9.71 -15.99 -1.90
C PRO A 146 -10.06 -14.68 -1.19
N GLY A 147 -11.14 -14.04 -1.63
CA GLY A 147 -11.64 -12.77 -1.09
C GLY A 147 -10.94 -11.51 -1.62
N VAL A 148 -9.99 -11.63 -2.57
CA VAL A 148 -9.32 -10.48 -3.20
C VAL A 148 -9.49 -10.53 -4.71
N GLN A 149 -10.05 -9.49 -5.31
CA GLN A 149 -10.14 -9.27 -6.74
C GLN A 149 -9.10 -8.24 -7.19
N ALA A 150 -8.08 -8.66 -7.92
CA ALA A 150 -7.10 -7.75 -8.49
C ALA A 150 -7.55 -7.27 -9.87
N VAL A 151 -7.61 -5.95 -10.06
CA VAL A 151 -8.00 -5.32 -11.34
C VAL A 151 -6.88 -4.41 -11.85
N PRO A 152 -6.68 -4.29 -13.17
CA PRO A 152 -5.61 -3.47 -13.73
C PRO A 152 -5.87 -1.97 -13.50
N THR A 153 -4.80 -1.16 -13.48
CA THR A 153 -4.85 0.31 -13.37
C THR A 153 -5.33 0.95 -14.67
N THR A 154 -6.56 0.65 -15.07
CA THR A 154 -7.24 1.16 -16.27
C THR A 154 -8.61 1.73 -15.90
N LEU A 155 -9.24 2.45 -16.81
CA LEU A 155 -10.63 2.93 -16.62
C LEU A 155 -11.60 1.77 -16.31
N ALA A 156 -11.40 0.60 -16.92
CA ALA A 156 -12.20 -0.59 -16.64
C ALA A 156 -12.02 -1.07 -15.20
N GLY A 157 -10.78 -1.06 -14.69
CA GLY A 157 -10.51 -1.40 -13.29
C GLY A 157 -11.14 -0.41 -12.31
N VAL A 158 -11.05 0.90 -12.59
CA VAL A 158 -11.71 1.93 -11.77
C VAL A 158 -13.24 1.75 -11.76
N ARG A 159 -13.85 1.43 -12.91
CA ARG A 159 -15.30 1.11 -12.96
C ARG A 159 -15.66 -0.10 -12.10
N GLN A 160 -14.79 -1.12 -12.03
CA GLN A 160 -15.00 -2.28 -11.16
C GLN A 160 -14.93 -1.89 -9.69
N MET A 161 -13.99 -1.00 -9.28
CA MET A 161 -13.95 -0.47 -7.91
C MET A 161 -15.22 0.29 -7.55
N ILE A 162 -15.70 1.18 -8.43
CA ILE A 162 -16.97 1.90 -8.20
C ILE A 162 -18.13 0.92 -8.05
N LYS A 163 -18.19 -0.11 -8.89
CA LYS A 163 -19.22 -1.16 -8.81
C LYS A 163 -19.14 -1.93 -7.49
N ALA A 164 -17.95 -2.26 -7.01
CA ALA A 164 -17.74 -2.93 -5.73
C ALA A 164 -18.23 -2.06 -4.56
N LEU A 165 -17.82 -0.80 -4.52
CA LEU A 165 -18.24 0.15 -3.48
C LEU A 165 -19.77 0.35 -3.44
N ARG A 166 -20.42 0.50 -4.61
CA ARG A 166 -21.89 0.63 -4.71
C ARG A 166 -22.66 -0.62 -4.25
N LYS A 167 -21.98 -1.77 -4.21
CA LYS A 167 -22.53 -3.02 -3.65
C LYS A 167 -22.26 -3.20 -2.16
N GLY A 168 -21.64 -2.20 -1.51
CA GLY A 168 -21.24 -2.29 -0.10
C GLY A 168 -19.94 -3.05 0.14
N ALA A 169 -19.24 -3.51 -0.92
CA ALA A 169 -17.96 -4.19 -0.79
C ALA A 169 -16.80 -3.20 -0.56
N ALA A 170 -15.59 -3.71 -0.40
CA ALA A 170 -14.42 -2.88 -0.12
C ALA A 170 -13.46 -2.78 -1.31
N VAL A 171 -12.68 -1.69 -1.31
CA VAL A 171 -11.54 -1.50 -2.21
C VAL A 171 -10.29 -1.11 -1.42
N GLY A 172 -9.10 -1.45 -1.95
CA GLY A 172 -7.81 -1.12 -1.34
C GLY A 172 -6.94 -0.26 -2.25
N LEU A 173 -6.33 0.80 -1.69
CA LEU A 173 -5.46 1.74 -2.40
C LEU A 173 -4.25 2.15 -1.56
N LEU A 174 -3.15 2.45 -2.25
CA LEU A 174 -1.93 3.01 -1.67
C LEU A 174 -1.69 4.41 -2.27
N PRO A 175 -2.12 5.50 -1.59
CA PRO A 175 -2.13 6.84 -2.17
C PRO A 175 -0.79 7.58 -2.10
N ASP A 176 0.24 7.04 -1.45
CA ASP A 176 1.50 7.68 -1.13
C ASP A 176 2.55 7.64 -2.25
N GLN A 177 2.21 7.17 -3.44
CA GLN A 177 3.10 7.21 -4.62
C GLN A 177 2.57 8.15 -5.70
N VAL A 178 3.52 8.67 -6.51
CA VAL A 178 3.24 9.64 -7.57
C VAL A 178 2.52 8.95 -8.73
N PRO A 179 1.28 9.36 -9.05
CA PRO A 179 0.54 8.83 -10.20
C PRO A 179 1.10 9.40 -11.52
N PRO A 180 0.65 8.88 -12.68
CA PRO A 180 0.89 9.50 -13.98
C PRO A 180 0.35 10.94 -14.04
N GLU A 181 0.88 11.73 -14.98
CA GLU A 181 0.40 13.09 -15.26
C GLU A 181 -1.11 13.06 -15.59
N GLY A 182 -1.86 14.04 -15.09
CA GLY A 182 -3.32 14.12 -15.27
C GLY A 182 -4.14 13.27 -14.29
N GLN A 183 -3.50 12.41 -13.47
CA GLN A 183 -4.21 11.54 -12.51
C GLN A 183 -4.05 12.00 -11.06
N GLY A 184 -3.49 13.18 -10.83
CA GLY A 184 -3.22 13.73 -9.50
C GLY A 184 -3.32 15.24 -9.45
N VAL A 185 -3.12 15.75 -8.25
CA VAL A 185 -2.97 17.19 -7.94
C VAL A 185 -1.74 17.38 -7.06
N TRP A 186 -1.17 18.59 -7.07
CA TRP A 186 -0.13 18.97 -6.14
C TRP A 186 -0.77 19.25 -4.79
N SER A 187 -0.28 18.59 -3.75
CA SER A 187 -0.81 18.70 -2.41
C SER A 187 0.32 18.50 -1.39
N PRO A 188 0.33 19.23 -0.27
CA PRO A 188 1.35 19.07 0.77
C PRO A 188 1.46 17.63 1.27
N PHE A 189 2.70 17.17 1.43
CA PHE A 189 3.06 15.92 2.08
C PHE A 189 4.32 16.15 2.91
N PHE A 190 4.22 16.05 4.22
CA PHE A 190 5.23 16.50 5.16
C PHE A 190 5.72 17.94 4.89
N GLY A 191 4.76 18.86 4.65
CA GLY A 191 5.04 20.27 4.45
C GLY A 191 5.68 20.65 3.11
N ARG A 192 5.75 19.72 2.14
CA ARG A 192 6.24 19.96 0.79
C ARG A 192 5.27 19.41 -0.25
N ASP A 193 5.03 20.18 -1.32
CA ASP A 193 4.14 19.74 -2.40
C ASP A 193 4.64 18.46 -3.07
N ALA A 194 3.72 17.50 -3.14
CA ALA A 194 3.92 16.21 -3.80
C ALA A 194 2.73 15.93 -4.71
N TYR A 195 2.99 15.47 -5.93
CA TYR A 195 1.93 15.10 -6.85
C TYR A 195 1.22 13.85 -6.33
N THR A 196 -0.05 13.99 -5.94
CA THR A 196 -0.83 12.99 -5.21
C THR A 196 -2.04 12.54 -6.01
N MET A 197 -2.30 11.24 -6.06
CA MET A 197 -3.42 10.67 -6.79
C MET A 197 -4.77 11.18 -6.26
N THR A 198 -5.68 11.49 -7.17
CA THR A 198 -7.05 11.90 -6.82
C THR A 198 -8.01 10.73 -6.69
N LEU A 199 -7.62 9.52 -7.09
CA LEU A 199 -8.53 8.38 -7.21
C LEU A 199 -9.25 8.05 -5.90
N ALA A 200 -8.52 7.99 -4.79
CA ALA A 200 -9.11 7.65 -3.48
C ALA A 200 -10.20 8.67 -3.07
N ALA A 201 -9.89 9.98 -3.19
CA ALA A 201 -10.85 11.05 -2.91
C ALA A 201 -12.06 10.99 -3.86
N ARG A 202 -11.83 10.83 -5.18
CA ARG A 202 -12.92 10.71 -6.17
C ARG A 202 -13.85 9.53 -5.88
N LEU A 203 -13.30 8.37 -5.52
CA LEU A 203 -14.10 7.20 -5.17
C LEU A 203 -14.96 7.48 -3.94
N ALA A 204 -14.38 8.06 -2.87
CA ALA A 204 -15.09 8.39 -1.65
C ALA A 204 -16.22 9.40 -1.92
N LEU A 205 -15.94 10.50 -2.62
CA LEU A 205 -16.92 11.54 -2.94
C LEU A 205 -18.05 11.03 -3.85
N GLN A 206 -17.72 10.16 -4.81
CA GLN A 206 -18.69 9.63 -5.77
C GLN A 206 -19.59 8.55 -5.19
N THR A 207 -19.12 7.79 -4.19
CA THR A 207 -19.85 6.63 -3.67
C THR A 207 -20.35 6.82 -2.25
N GLY A 208 -19.82 7.80 -1.52
CA GLY A 208 -20.09 7.97 -0.09
C GLY A 208 -19.48 6.87 0.79
N ALA A 209 -18.53 6.07 0.23
CA ALA A 209 -17.88 5.00 0.95
C ALA A 209 -17.08 5.52 2.15
N ALA A 210 -17.06 4.74 3.23
CA ALA A 210 -16.24 5.03 4.39
C ALA A 210 -14.75 4.87 4.05
N VAL A 211 -13.91 5.77 4.57
CA VAL A 211 -12.46 5.68 4.40
C VAL A 211 -11.85 5.18 5.70
N ILE A 212 -11.14 4.06 5.62
CA ILE A 212 -10.43 3.45 6.74
C ILE A 212 -8.94 3.36 6.38
N VAL A 213 -8.11 3.88 7.25
CA VAL A 213 -6.65 3.80 7.12
C VAL A 213 -6.17 2.53 7.80
N ALA A 214 -5.29 1.80 7.11
CA ALA A 214 -4.72 0.56 7.59
C ALA A 214 -3.19 0.66 7.71
N ARG A 215 -2.63 0.15 8.80
CA ARG A 215 -1.18 0.05 9.04
C ARG A 215 -0.85 -1.37 9.51
N CYS A 216 -0.05 -2.11 8.73
CA CYS A 216 0.35 -3.47 9.07
C CYS A 216 1.83 -3.52 9.46
N GLU A 217 2.10 -3.51 10.75
CA GLU A 217 3.44 -3.51 11.31
C GLU A 217 4.03 -4.92 11.40
N ARG A 218 5.32 -5.05 11.09
CA ARG A 218 6.09 -6.27 11.38
C ARG A 218 6.46 -6.32 12.85
N LEU A 219 6.10 -7.41 13.50
CA LEU A 219 6.55 -7.69 14.86
C LEU A 219 7.99 -8.19 14.86
N SER A 220 8.70 -7.91 15.95
CA SER A 220 10.08 -8.33 16.14
C SER A 220 10.22 -9.86 16.10
N TRP A 221 11.41 -10.33 15.68
CA TRP A 221 11.79 -11.75 15.70
C TRP A 221 10.91 -12.68 14.85
N GLY A 222 10.24 -12.16 13.85
CA GLY A 222 9.39 -12.98 12.96
C GLY A 222 8.12 -13.51 13.64
N ARG A 223 7.65 -12.89 14.74
CA ARG A 223 6.44 -13.29 15.47
C ARG A 223 5.14 -13.05 14.69
N GLY A 224 5.22 -12.42 13.54
CA GLY A 224 4.06 -12.07 12.71
C GLY A 224 3.87 -10.57 12.58
N TYR A 225 2.63 -10.14 12.55
CA TYR A 225 2.23 -8.77 12.22
C TYR A 225 1.13 -8.28 13.15
N ALA A 226 0.99 -6.95 13.23
CA ALA A 226 -0.14 -6.27 13.85
C ALA A 226 -0.78 -5.32 12.83
N LEU A 227 -2.08 -5.48 12.56
CA LEU A 227 -2.86 -4.65 11.66
C LEU A 227 -3.71 -3.68 12.46
N TYR A 228 -3.42 -2.40 12.35
CA TYR A 228 -4.17 -1.31 12.98
C TYR A 228 -5.10 -0.69 11.95
N LEU A 229 -6.34 -0.41 12.34
CA LEU A 229 -7.40 0.15 11.51
C LEU A 229 -7.93 1.42 12.16
N GLU A 230 -8.01 2.51 11.40
CA GLU A 230 -8.40 3.82 11.92
C GLU A 230 -9.35 4.51 10.94
N GLU A 231 -10.45 5.08 11.45
CA GLU A 231 -11.29 5.98 10.66
C GLU A 231 -10.59 7.34 10.49
N LEU A 232 -10.94 8.08 9.45
CA LEU A 232 -10.51 9.47 9.37
C LEU A 232 -11.11 10.26 10.53
N PRO A 233 -10.34 11.18 11.13
CA PRO A 233 -10.80 11.98 12.29
C PRO A 233 -11.98 12.90 11.96
N VAL A 234 -12.10 13.29 10.69
CA VAL A 234 -13.19 14.08 10.14
C VAL A 234 -13.60 13.55 8.78
N PRO A 235 -14.88 13.74 8.35
CA PRO A 235 -15.30 13.39 7.00
C PRO A 235 -14.45 14.10 5.93
N LEU A 236 -14.29 13.46 4.76
CA LEU A 236 -13.62 14.10 3.63
C LEU A 236 -14.41 15.33 3.16
N SER A 237 -13.68 16.38 2.84
CA SER A 237 -14.23 17.60 2.21
C SER A 237 -14.86 17.26 0.86
N GLU A 238 -15.94 17.93 0.50
CA GLU A 238 -16.53 17.83 -0.83
C GLU A 238 -15.64 18.46 -1.93
N ASN A 239 -14.72 19.35 -1.55
CA ASN A 239 -13.70 19.86 -2.43
C ASN A 239 -12.62 18.81 -2.65
N LEU A 240 -12.36 18.44 -3.91
CA LEU A 240 -11.43 17.37 -4.27
C LEU A 240 -10.00 17.63 -3.77
N GLU A 241 -9.49 18.84 -3.89
CA GLU A 241 -8.12 19.17 -3.48
C GLU A 241 -7.96 19.10 -1.97
N ALA A 242 -8.94 19.62 -1.24
CA ALA A 242 -8.98 19.51 0.22
C ALA A 242 -9.12 18.04 0.68
N ALA A 243 -9.94 17.23 0.01
CA ALA A 243 -10.05 15.80 0.29
C ALA A 243 -8.72 15.05 0.06
N VAL A 244 -8.00 15.39 -1.01
CA VAL A 244 -6.65 14.83 -1.27
C VAL A 244 -5.66 15.24 -0.19
N GLN A 245 -5.72 16.48 0.28
CA GLN A 245 -4.89 16.95 1.39
C GLN A 245 -5.19 16.18 2.67
N GLN A 246 -6.47 16.00 3.02
CA GLN A 246 -6.87 15.20 4.19
C GLN A 246 -6.36 13.75 4.11
N ILE A 247 -6.36 13.15 2.90
CA ILE A 247 -5.77 11.82 2.68
C ILE A 247 -4.25 11.85 2.90
N ASN A 248 -3.54 12.87 2.41
CA ASN A 248 -2.10 13.02 2.68
C ASN A 248 -1.83 13.15 4.18
N GLU A 249 -2.59 13.97 4.89
CA GLU A 249 -2.48 14.15 6.35
C GLU A 249 -2.71 12.83 7.10
N ALA A 250 -3.70 12.03 6.67
CA ALA A 250 -3.95 10.71 7.24
C ALA A 250 -2.77 9.75 6.98
N MET A 251 -2.17 9.79 5.79
CA MET A 251 -0.96 8.99 5.49
C MET A 251 0.23 9.47 6.34
N GLU A 252 0.43 10.76 6.50
CA GLU A 252 1.47 11.31 7.38
C GLU A 252 1.28 10.87 8.83
N HIS A 253 0.05 10.97 9.35
CA HIS A 253 -0.28 10.51 10.70
C HIS A 253 0.10 9.04 10.88
N THR A 254 -0.31 8.19 9.95
CA THR A 254 -0.02 6.75 9.96
C THR A 254 1.49 6.46 9.88
N ILE A 255 2.23 7.19 9.05
CA ILE A 255 3.68 7.04 8.93
C ILE A 255 4.37 7.47 10.23
N ARG A 256 3.89 8.53 10.90
CA ARG A 256 4.44 9.01 12.18
C ARG A 256 4.29 7.99 13.30
N GLN A 257 3.31 7.11 13.26
CA GLN A 257 3.14 6.04 14.25
C GLN A 257 4.18 4.93 14.10
N CYS A 258 4.70 4.68 12.89
CA CYS A 258 5.70 3.64 12.63
C CYS A 258 6.74 4.05 11.57
N PRO A 259 7.47 5.16 11.76
CA PRO A 259 8.38 5.72 10.76
C PRO A 259 9.54 4.77 10.42
N GLN A 260 9.90 3.89 11.33
CA GLN A 260 10.94 2.87 11.15
C GLN A 260 10.55 1.76 10.16
N GLN A 261 9.31 1.70 9.69
CA GLN A 261 8.86 0.71 8.70
C GLN A 261 8.35 1.32 7.40
N TYR A 262 8.43 2.64 7.23
CA TYR A 262 8.00 3.33 6.01
C TYR A 262 9.06 3.27 4.91
N LEU A 263 8.62 3.26 3.64
CA LEU A 263 9.49 3.17 2.46
C LEU A 263 10.08 4.55 2.08
N TRP A 264 10.97 5.10 2.91
CA TRP A 264 11.59 6.41 2.71
C TRP A 264 12.38 6.56 1.39
N GLY A 265 12.84 5.46 0.80
CA GLY A 265 13.64 5.48 -0.43
C GLY A 265 12.86 5.80 -1.72
N TYR A 266 11.54 5.86 -1.69
CA TYR A 266 10.73 6.22 -2.85
C TYR A 266 10.87 7.71 -3.20
N ALA A 267 10.89 8.05 -4.49
CA ALA A 267 11.00 9.45 -4.94
C ALA A 267 9.63 10.15 -4.90
N ARG A 268 9.12 10.43 -3.68
CA ARG A 268 7.78 10.99 -3.46
C ARG A 268 7.56 12.36 -4.10
N TYR A 269 8.60 13.18 -4.18
CA TYR A 269 8.55 14.55 -4.68
C TYR A 269 9.06 14.69 -6.13
N LYS A 270 9.06 13.58 -6.91
CA LYS A 270 9.40 13.64 -8.33
C LYS A 270 8.24 14.22 -9.14
N GLN A 271 8.57 14.74 -10.33
CA GLN A 271 7.56 15.11 -11.32
C GLN A 271 6.79 13.87 -11.80
N PRO A 272 5.49 13.99 -12.10
CA PRO A 272 4.72 12.92 -12.72
C PRO A 272 5.29 12.58 -14.10
N ARG A 273 5.10 11.34 -14.54
CA ARG A 273 5.50 10.92 -15.88
C ARG A 273 4.33 11.08 -16.83
N ARG A 274 4.58 11.61 -18.03
CA ARG A 274 3.65 11.49 -19.15
C ARG A 274 3.54 10.02 -19.53
N GLU A 275 2.33 9.48 -19.60
CA GLU A 275 2.11 8.18 -20.22
C GLU A 275 2.11 8.41 -21.74
N ALA A 276 2.92 7.63 -22.47
CA ALA A 276 2.84 7.61 -23.93
C ALA A 276 1.42 7.15 -24.33
N PRO A 277 0.82 7.73 -25.37
CA PRO A 277 -0.48 7.28 -25.86
C PRO A 277 -0.42 5.78 -26.19
N ALA A 278 -1.49 5.05 -25.86
CA ALA A 278 -1.56 3.58 -25.92
C ALA A 278 -1.28 3.00 -27.33
N ASN A 279 -1.19 3.82 -28.36
CA ASN A 279 -1.02 3.42 -29.77
C ASN A 279 0.45 3.27 -30.21
N GLU A 280 1.46 3.57 -29.38
CA GLU A 280 2.88 3.46 -29.76
C GLU A 280 3.59 2.20 -29.24
N VAL A 281 2.88 1.28 -28.61
CA VAL A 281 3.50 0.07 -28.02
C VAL A 281 3.48 -1.15 -28.97
N HIS A 282 3.00 -0.98 -30.20
CA HIS A 282 2.94 -2.04 -31.22
C HIS A 282 3.62 -1.63 -32.55
N ALA A 283 4.77 -0.96 -32.49
CA ALA A 283 5.66 -0.81 -33.64
C ALA A 283 7.02 -1.47 -33.37
#